data_0ebc84ebdce0a92ec70a42a4ce25226a
#
_entry.id   0ebc84ebdce0a92ec70a42a4ce25226a
#
_cell.length_a   1.000
_cell.length_b   1.000
_cell.length_c   1.000
_cell.angle_alpha   90.00
_cell.angle_beta   90.00
_cell.angle_gamma   90.00
#
_symmetry.space_group_name_H-M   'P 1'
#
loop_
_entity.id
_entity.type
_entity.pdbx_description
1 polymer ?
#
loop_
_entity_poly.entity_id
_entity_poly.type
_entity_poly.pdbx_seq_one_letter_code
_entity_poly.pdbx_strand_id
1 'polypeptide(L)'
;YLTAMSQLDYRAYLTAFREHMDELMKTEMTPENQKHLNEELKLLRDMLLIVEKPVKHTFTGYSVPSELILLTSPGMEQLTIDVMPRNVRDAAKAMRGGVRILTERPGELFGIRTVKGFMFRFCSNPLKETGYQAVAADIYNAGLVEYLKKRHEGDGPFYFRIDLRTKLVLNEKSQYVKRLGAELERLSGHELQNSASNYECELRVTENKQGQYSVYLILHTIADSRFSYRRNAIATSMHPVKAAEVVSLAAEYLADDADVLDPFCGTATLLIERYRRKKAAHLYGVD
;
A
#
# COMPACT_ATOMS: atom_id res chain seq x y z
N TYR A 1 32.98 -10.56 4.13
CA TYR A 1 33.61 -9.25 3.92
C TYR A 1 32.55 -8.14 3.85
N LEU A 2 31.57 -8.19 2.91
CA LEU A 2 30.49 -7.21 2.77
C LEU A 2 29.63 -7.07 4.05
N THR A 3 29.36 -8.16 4.77
CA THR A 3 28.65 -8.13 6.05
C THR A 3 29.38 -7.29 7.10
N ALA A 4 30.71 -7.34 7.13
CA ALA A 4 31.50 -6.49 8.02
C ALA A 4 31.50 -5.02 7.55
N MET A 5 31.57 -4.78 6.24
CA MET A 5 31.52 -3.45 5.67
C MET A 5 30.17 -2.76 5.90
N SER A 6 29.06 -3.51 5.88
CA SER A 6 27.71 -2.95 6.13
C SER A 6 27.55 -2.31 7.52
N GLN A 7 28.47 -2.56 8.45
CA GLN A 7 28.50 -1.97 9.79
C GLN A 7 29.42 -0.74 9.91
N LEU A 8 30.09 -0.36 8.82
CA LEU A 8 30.99 0.79 8.76
C LEU A 8 30.40 1.90 7.90
N ASP A 9 31.04 3.08 7.86
CA ASP A 9 30.67 4.12 6.88
C ASP A 9 31.28 3.77 5.52
N TYR A 10 30.45 3.29 4.61
CA TYR A 10 30.84 2.81 3.28
C TYR A 10 30.44 3.78 2.13
N ARG A 11 30.01 5.01 2.45
CA ARG A 11 29.56 6.00 1.45
C ARG A 11 30.60 6.28 0.36
N ALA A 12 31.87 6.23 0.71
CA ALA A 12 32.99 6.42 -0.25
C ALA A 12 33.11 5.29 -1.29
N TYR A 13 32.49 4.15 -1.06
CA TYR A 13 32.62 2.94 -1.90
C TYR A 13 31.37 2.63 -2.74
N LEU A 14 30.39 3.52 -2.80
CA LEU A 14 29.13 3.26 -3.49
C LEU A 14 29.28 2.94 -4.97
N THR A 15 30.20 3.62 -5.66
CA THR A 15 30.49 3.33 -7.07
C THR A 15 31.03 1.92 -7.26
N ALA A 16 32.00 1.52 -6.42
CA ALA A 16 32.55 0.16 -6.45
C ALA A 16 31.49 -0.91 -6.12
N PHE A 17 30.56 -0.62 -5.22
CA PHE A 17 29.44 -1.53 -4.91
C PHE A 17 28.46 -1.69 -6.07
N ARG A 18 28.20 -0.63 -6.81
CA ARG A 18 27.36 -0.71 -8.02
C ARG A 18 28.04 -1.54 -9.11
N GLU A 19 29.31 -1.26 -9.40
CA GLU A 19 30.10 -2.01 -10.37
C GLU A 19 30.15 -3.50 -10.01
N HIS A 20 30.40 -3.81 -8.75
CA HIS A 20 30.40 -5.19 -8.26
C HIS A 20 29.02 -5.84 -8.35
N MET A 21 27.95 -5.11 -8.04
CA MET A 21 26.58 -5.61 -8.19
C MET A 21 26.26 -5.91 -9.67
N ASP A 22 26.70 -5.06 -10.59
CA ASP A 22 26.52 -5.27 -12.04
C ASP A 22 27.32 -6.49 -12.55
N GLU A 23 28.51 -6.75 -12.00
CA GLU A 23 29.29 -7.94 -12.30
C GLU A 23 28.60 -9.21 -11.80
N LEU A 24 28.09 -9.19 -10.56
CA LEU A 24 27.34 -10.30 -9.97
C LEU A 24 26.05 -10.60 -10.75
N MET A 25 25.36 -9.57 -11.26
CA MET A 25 24.16 -9.76 -12.08
C MET A 25 24.45 -10.39 -13.44
N LYS A 26 25.67 -10.24 -13.99
CA LYS A 26 26.12 -10.87 -15.22
C LYS A 26 26.65 -12.29 -15.01
N THR A 27 26.90 -12.69 -13.76
CA THR A 27 27.44 -14.01 -13.43
C THR A 27 26.38 -15.10 -13.63
N GLU A 28 26.74 -16.15 -14.34
CA GLU A 28 25.85 -17.29 -14.59
C GLU A 28 25.47 -17.99 -13.26
N MET A 29 24.16 -18.16 -13.06
CA MET A 29 23.65 -18.83 -11.86
C MET A 29 23.75 -20.35 -12.02
N THR A 30 24.57 -20.96 -11.19
CA THR A 30 24.65 -22.42 -11.03
C THR A 30 24.03 -22.86 -9.71
N PRO A 31 23.60 -24.13 -9.55
CA PRO A 31 23.08 -24.64 -8.26
C PRO A 31 24.06 -24.46 -7.09
N GLU A 32 25.35 -24.41 -7.38
CA GLU A 32 26.42 -24.30 -6.39
C GLU A 32 26.61 -22.86 -5.90
N ASN A 33 26.52 -21.86 -6.80
CA ASN A 33 26.76 -20.46 -6.48
C ASN A 33 25.49 -19.64 -6.18
N GLN A 34 24.32 -20.14 -6.57
CA GLN A 34 23.04 -19.41 -6.51
C GLN A 34 22.74 -18.83 -5.12
N LYS A 35 23.04 -19.59 -4.06
CA LYS A 35 22.79 -19.15 -2.68
C LYS A 35 23.67 -17.96 -2.31
N HIS A 36 24.96 -18.07 -2.55
CA HIS A 36 25.94 -17.01 -2.24
C HIS A 36 25.70 -15.76 -3.07
N LEU A 37 25.46 -15.93 -4.37
CA LEU A 37 25.18 -14.84 -5.29
C LEU A 37 23.94 -14.03 -4.85
N ASN A 38 22.86 -14.71 -4.48
CA ASN A 38 21.64 -14.07 -4.00
C ASN A 38 21.81 -13.36 -2.66
N GLU A 39 22.59 -13.93 -1.74
CA GLU A 39 22.89 -13.31 -0.45
C GLU A 39 23.75 -12.06 -0.62
N GLU A 40 24.72 -12.11 -1.50
CA GLU A 40 25.63 -10.99 -1.79
C GLU A 40 24.92 -9.86 -2.52
N LEU A 41 24.14 -10.16 -3.56
CA LEU A 41 23.29 -9.19 -4.26
C LEU A 41 22.27 -8.52 -3.31
N LYS A 42 21.68 -9.29 -2.41
CA LYS A 42 20.76 -8.74 -1.42
C LYS A 42 21.47 -7.76 -0.49
N LEU A 43 22.62 -8.14 0.03
CA LEU A 43 23.38 -7.30 0.95
C LEU A 43 23.84 -5.99 0.29
N LEU A 44 24.34 -6.06 -0.94
CA LEU A 44 24.73 -4.88 -1.71
C LEU A 44 23.53 -3.95 -1.96
N ARG A 45 22.38 -4.49 -2.36
CA ARG A 45 21.15 -3.70 -2.53
C ARG A 45 20.73 -3.01 -1.23
N ASP A 46 20.71 -3.74 -0.11
CA ASP A 46 20.34 -3.18 1.19
C ASP A 46 21.31 -2.05 1.60
N MET A 47 22.61 -2.22 1.37
CA MET A 47 23.63 -1.20 1.63
C MET A 47 23.46 0.05 0.76
N LEU A 48 23.22 -0.12 -0.54
CA LEU A 48 22.97 0.99 -1.46
C LEU A 48 21.68 1.74 -1.06
N LEU A 49 20.60 1.02 -0.73
CA LEU A 49 19.33 1.60 -0.32
C LEU A 49 19.43 2.47 0.95
N ILE A 50 20.29 2.09 1.90
CA ILE A 50 20.49 2.86 3.13
C ILE A 50 21.11 4.24 2.83
N VAL A 51 22.03 4.30 1.88
CA VAL A 51 22.77 5.54 1.57
C VAL A 51 22.08 6.39 0.52
N GLU A 52 21.55 5.77 -0.50
CA GLU A 52 21.02 6.44 -1.68
C GLU A 52 19.58 6.87 -1.52
N LYS A 53 18.92 6.67 -0.37
CA LYS A 53 17.49 6.94 -0.19
C LYS A 53 16.79 6.95 -1.55
N PRO A 54 16.15 5.87 -1.97
CA PRO A 54 15.62 5.77 -3.33
C PRO A 54 14.90 7.05 -3.69
N VAL A 55 15.11 7.57 -4.89
CA VAL A 55 14.36 8.71 -5.40
C VAL A 55 12.90 8.29 -5.31
N LYS A 56 12.16 8.87 -4.37
CA LYS A 56 10.76 8.53 -4.17
C LYS A 56 9.98 9.17 -5.29
N HIS A 57 9.25 8.35 -6.02
CA HIS A 57 8.30 8.84 -6.98
C HIS A 57 7.19 9.63 -6.27
N THR A 58 6.76 10.73 -6.88
CA THR A 58 5.65 11.51 -6.39
C THR A 58 4.38 11.09 -7.11
N PHE A 59 3.33 10.75 -6.35
CA PHE A 59 2.04 10.40 -6.94
C PHE A 59 1.36 11.64 -7.54
N THR A 60 1.01 11.57 -8.82
CA THR A 60 0.32 12.64 -9.58
C THR A 60 -0.99 12.16 -10.20
N GLY A 61 -1.34 10.88 -9.98
CA GLY A 61 -2.48 10.20 -10.60
C GLY A 61 -3.87 10.60 -10.11
N TYR A 62 -4.05 11.78 -9.50
CA TYR A 62 -5.32 12.23 -8.92
C TYR A 62 -6.48 12.35 -9.91
N SER A 63 -6.18 12.51 -11.19
CA SER A 63 -7.15 12.63 -12.30
C SER A 63 -6.93 11.57 -13.38
N VAL A 64 -6.23 10.49 -13.06
CA VAL A 64 -6.02 9.36 -13.98
C VAL A 64 -7.10 8.31 -13.73
N PRO A 65 -7.95 7.95 -14.72
CA PRO A 65 -9.00 6.96 -14.56
C PRO A 65 -8.50 5.69 -13.88
N SER A 66 -9.19 5.27 -12.83
CA SER A 66 -8.74 4.15 -12.00
C SER A 66 -9.93 3.36 -11.46
N GLU A 67 -9.78 2.05 -11.43
CA GLU A 67 -10.67 1.17 -10.68
C GLU A 67 -10.09 0.93 -9.28
N LEU A 68 -10.85 1.31 -8.25
CA LEU A 68 -10.43 1.21 -6.86
C LEU A 68 -11.34 0.29 -6.06
N ILE A 69 -10.76 -0.30 -5.03
CA ILE A 69 -11.46 -0.91 -3.92
C ILE A 69 -11.10 -0.10 -2.67
N LEU A 70 -12.08 0.57 -2.10
CA LEU A 70 -11.97 1.28 -0.85
C LEU A 70 -12.20 0.27 0.27
N LEU A 71 -11.18 0.01 1.08
CA LEU A 71 -11.27 -0.95 2.19
C LEU A 71 -12.06 -0.34 3.35
N THR A 72 -13.10 -1.03 3.80
CA THR A 72 -13.97 -0.60 4.90
C THR A 72 -13.87 -1.55 6.09
N SER A 73 -14.45 -1.18 7.21
CA SER A 73 -14.84 -2.16 8.22
C SER A 73 -16.01 -3.00 7.70
N PRO A 74 -16.06 -4.31 8.02
CA PRO A 74 -17.20 -5.16 7.63
C PRO A 74 -18.53 -4.56 8.13
N GLY A 75 -19.51 -4.44 7.23
CA GLY A 75 -20.80 -3.83 7.49
C GLY A 75 -20.86 -2.31 7.33
N MET A 76 -19.72 -1.64 7.03
CA MET A 76 -19.67 -0.18 6.84
C MET A 76 -19.60 0.21 5.34
N GLU A 77 -19.84 -0.74 4.45
CA GLU A 77 -19.75 -0.51 3.00
C GLU A 77 -20.78 0.52 2.53
N GLN A 78 -22.04 0.35 2.95
CA GLN A 78 -23.11 1.29 2.58
C GLN A 78 -22.88 2.67 3.20
N LEU A 79 -22.52 2.73 4.48
CA LEU A 79 -22.16 3.99 5.15
C LEU A 79 -21.06 4.73 4.38
N THR A 80 -20.05 3.99 3.89
CA THR A 80 -18.96 4.59 3.11
C THR A 80 -19.47 5.14 1.79
N ILE A 81 -20.38 4.45 1.11
CA ILE A 81 -21.05 4.96 -0.12
C ILE A 81 -21.83 6.23 0.20
N ASP A 82 -22.60 6.26 1.30
CA ASP A 82 -23.45 7.40 1.66
C ASP A 82 -22.65 8.67 1.99
N VAL A 83 -21.43 8.53 2.49
CA VAL A 83 -20.54 9.68 2.75
C VAL A 83 -19.67 10.10 1.55
N MET A 84 -19.73 9.38 0.42
CA MET A 84 -19.02 9.76 -0.78
C MET A 84 -19.57 11.06 -1.40
N PRO A 85 -18.74 11.81 -2.16
CA PRO A 85 -19.23 12.88 -3.03
C PRO A 85 -20.32 12.39 -3.98
N ARG A 86 -21.36 13.20 -4.19
CA ARG A 86 -22.52 12.81 -5.00
C ARG A 86 -22.15 12.37 -6.41
N ASN A 87 -21.22 13.06 -7.04
CA ASN A 87 -20.76 12.83 -8.42
C ASN A 87 -20.07 11.47 -8.66
N VAL A 88 -19.65 10.79 -7.60
CA VAL A 88 -18.98 9.47 -7.71
C VAL A 88 -19.78 8.34 -7.08
N ARG A 89 -20.80 8.67 -6.26
CA ARG A 89 -21.57 7.70 -5.47
C ARG A 89 -22.30 6.66 -6.34
N ASP A 90 -22.87 7.07 -7.46
CA ASP A 90 -23.68 6.19 -8.32
C ASP A 90 -22.83 5.10 -9.01
N ALA A 91 -21.54 5.33 -9.18
CA ALA A 91 -20.60 4.35 -9.71
C ALA A 91 -20.08 3.35 -8.65
N ALA A 92 -20.36 3.62 -7.37
CA ALA A 92 -19.88 2.81 -6.25
C ALA A 92 -20.74 1.56 -6.06
N LYS A 93 -20.07 0.42 -5.83
CA LYS A 93 -20.72 -0.87 -5.57
C LYS A 93 -20.16 -1.48 -4.29
N ALA A 94 -21.04 -1.75 -3.33
CA ALA A 94 -20.67 -2.46 -2.11
C ALA A 94 -20.22 -3.89 -2.43
N MET A 95 -19.15 -4.32 -1.78
CA MET A 95 -18.66 -5.68 -1.78
C MET A 95 -18.19 -6.03 -0.36
N ARG A 96 -18.05 -7.30 -0.05
CA ARG A 96 -17.65 -7.70 1.32
C ARG A 96 -16.32 -7.08 1.73
N GLY A 97 -16.35 -6.21 2.74
CA GLY A 97 -15.18 -5.53 3.31
C GLY A 97 -14.65 -4.37 2.48
N GLY A 98 -15.44 -3.84 1.53
CA GLY A 98 -15.05 -2.69 0.75
C GLY A 98 -16.09 -2.16 -0.23
N VAL A 99 -15.72 -1.11 -0.93
CA VAL A 99 -16.53 -0.49 -1.98
C VAL A 99 -15.69 -0.44 -3.26
N ARG A 100 -16.20 -1.05 -4.32
CA ARG A 100 -15.58 -1.00 -5.65
C ARG A 100 -16.12 0.18 -6.42
N ILE A 101 -15.24 0.92 -7.08
CA ILE A 101 -15.60 2.09 -7.88
C ILE A 101 -14.64 2.26 -9.06
N LEU A 102 -15.19 2.55 -10.22
CA LEU A 102 -14.46 3.05 -11.39
C LEU A 102 -14.69 4.56 -11.48
N THR A 103 -13.62 5.35 -11.47
CA THR A 103 -13.71 6.81 -11.48
C THR A 103 -12.59 7.43 -12.29
N GLU A 104 -12.88 8.55 -12.93
CA GLU A 104 -11.89 9.39 -13.61
C GLU A 104 -11.11 10.30 -12.64
N ARG A 105 -11.64 10.50 -11.43
CA ARG A 105 -11.08 11.38 -10.39
C ARG A 105 -10.84 10.66 -9.08
N PRO A 106 -9.89 9.72 -9.04
CA PRO A 106 -9.60 8.97 -7.81
C PRO A 106 -9.20 9.87 -6.63
N GLY A 107 -8.62 11.04 -6.91
CA GLY A 107 -8.25 12.02 -5.88
C GLY A 107 -9.41 12.47 -4.99
N GLU A 108 -10.63 12.52 -5.52
CA GLU A 108 -11.83 12.89 -4.73
C GLU A 108 -12.17 11.86 -3.65
N LEU A 109 -11.67 10.62 -3.77
CA LEU A 109 -11.93 9.54 -2.84
C LEU A 109 -10.93 9.47 -1.67
N PHE A 110 -9.73 10.01 -1.86
CA PHE A 110 -8.66 9.87 -0.86
C PHE A 110 -8.93 10.65 0.44
N GLY A 111 -9.90 11.55 0.42
CA GLY A 111 -10.37 12.27 1.61
C GLY A 111 -11.41 11.53 2.45
N ILE A 112 -11.97 10.39 2.00
CA ILE A 112 -13.06 9.68 2.68
C ILE A 112 -12.53 9.04 3.97
N ARG A 113 -13.08 9.47 5.10
CA ARG A 113 -12.56 9.14 6.43
C ARG A 113 -12.97 7.77 6.95
N THR A 114 -14.04 7.18 6.41
CA THR A 114 -14.51 5.82 6.75
C THR A 114 -13.75 4.72 6.02
N VAL A 115 -12.75 5.07 5.21
CA VAL A 115 -11.93 4.14 4.41
C VAL A 115 -10.62 3.86 5.12
N LYS A 116 -10.27 2.57 5.28
CA LYS A 116 -9.01 2.11 5.89
C LYS A 116 -7.81 2.20 4.95
N GLY A 117 -8.06 2.10 3.65
CA GLY A 117 -7.03 2.13 2.63
C GLY A 117 -7.62 1.94 1.24
N PHE A 118 -6.79 2.13 0.25
CA PHE A 118 -7.14 2.08 -1.16
C PHE A 118 -6.36 0.99 -1.87
N MET A 119 -7.04 0.13 -2.61
CA MET A 119 -6.42 -0.83 -3.51
C MET A 119 -6.81 -0.49 -4.95
N PHE A 120 -5.84 -0.48 -5.83
CA PHE A 120 -6.05 -0.27 -7.27
C PHE A 120 -6.15 -1.62 -7.96
N ARG A 121 -7.12 -1.75 -8.84
CA ARG A 121 -7.25 -2.89 -9.73
C ARG A 121 -6.69 -2.52 -11.08
N PHE A 122 -5.54 -3.05 -11.42
CA PHE A 122 -4.82 -2.75 -12.66
C PHE A 122 -4.80 -3.94 -13.64
N CYS A 123 -5.14 -5.14 -13.16
CA CYS A 123 -5.19 -6.37 -13.97
C CYS A 123 -6.54 -7.07 -13.83
N SER A 124 -6.78 -8.05 -14.71
CA SER A 124 -7.95 -8.93 -14.61
C SER A 124 -7.87 -9.80 -13.37
N ASN A 125 -8.98 -9.92 -12.64
CA ASN A 125 -9.09 -10.72 -11.43
C ASN A 125 -10.40 -11.54 -11.46
N PRO A 126 -10.40 -12.81 -11.02
CA PRO A 126 -9.23 -13.58 -10.58
C PRO A 126 -8.30 -13.94 -11.75
N LEU A 127 -7.04 -14.28 -11.40
CA LEU A 127 -6.07 -14.79 -12.36
C LEU A 127 -6.42 -16.24 -12.78
N LYS A 128 -5.94 -16.65 -13.95
CA LYS A 128 -6.20 -17.99 -14.49
C LYS A 128 -5.40 -19.07 -13.77
N GLU A 129 -4.17 -18.73 -13.41
CA GLU A 129 -3.22 -19.66 -12.78
C GLU A 129 -2.66 -19.07 -11.50
N THR A 130 -2.10 -19.92 -10.62
CA THR A 130 -1.55 -19.54 -9.32
C THR A 130 -0.05 -19.76 -9.22
N GLY A 131 0.58 -20.36 -10.24
CA GLY A 131 2.03 -20.51 -10.32
C GLY A 131 2.73 -19.15 -10.38
N TYR A 132 3.84 -18.98 -9.68
CA TYR A 132 4.50 -17.66 -9.56
C TYR A 132 4.94 -17.08 -10.91
N GLN A 133 5.35 -17.91 -11.89
CA GLN A 133 5.71 -17.46 -13.24
C GLN A 133 4.48 -16.91 -13.99
N ALA A 134 3.36 -17.63 -13.93
CA ALA A 134 2.12 -17.21 -14.59
C ALA A 134 1.58 -15.92 -13.93
N VAL A 135 1.61 -15.83 -12.61
CA VAL A 135 1.21 -14.63 -11.87
C VAL A 135 2.13 -13.44 -12.21
N ALA A 136 3.45 -13.66 -12.30
CA ALA A 136 4.37 -12.61 -12.73
C ALA A 136 4.10 -12.15 -14.16
N ALA A 137 3.87 -13.08 -15.07
CA ALA A 137 3.53 -12.78 -16.45
C ALA A 137 2.20 -12.01 -16.57
N ASP A 138 1.16 -12.42 -15.84
CA ASP A 138 -0.13 -11.72 -15.81
C ASP A 138 0.00 -10.28 -15.29
N ILE A 139 0.78 -10.06 -14.22
CA ILE A 139 1.07 -8.73 -13.66
C ILE A 139 1.84 -7.87 -14.66
N TYR A 140 2.90 -8.42 -15.27
CA TYR A 140 3.74 -7.70 -16.23
C TYR A 140 2.96 -7.36 -17.50
N ASN A 141 2.23 -8.34 -18.08
CA ASN A 141 1.43 -8.15 -19.28
C ASN A 141 0.23 -7.22 -19.08
N ALA A 142 -0.25 -7.07 -17.83
CA ALA A 142 -1.24 -6.05 -17.48
C ALA A 142 -0.67 -4.62 -17.48
N GLY A 143 0.64 -4.45 -17.74
CA GLY A 143 1.29 -3.15 -17.87
C GLY A 143 1.52 -2.45 -16.53
N LEU A 144 1.94 -3.18 -15.49
CA LEU A 144 2.15 -2.58 -14.17
C LEU A 144 3.14 -1.40 -14.19
N VAL A 145 4.23 -1.50 -14.97
CA VAL A 145 5.24 -0.43 -15.08
C VAL A 145 4.62 0.84 -15.66
N GLU A 146 3.92 0.72 -16.79
CA GLU A 146 3.23 1.82 -17.46
C GLU A 146 2.10 2.38 -16.58
N TYR A 147 1.41 1.50 -15.85
CA TYR A 147 0.39 1.91 -14.89
C TYR A 147 0.96 2.81 -13.80
N LEU A 148 2.14 2.46 -13.27
CA LEU A 148 2.86 3.24 -12.26
C LEU A 148 3.39 4.54 -12.85
N LYS A 149 4.09 4.51 -13.99
CA LYS A 149 4.65 5.69 -14.68
C LYS A 149 3.57 6.72 -15.02
N LYS A 150 2.40 6.28 -15.45
CA LYS A 150 1.27 7.17 -15.76
C LYS A 150 0.74 7.94 -14.53
N ARG A 151 1.02 7.47 -13.32
CA ARG A 151 0.47 8.00 -12.06
C ARG A 151 1.52 8.62 -11.15
N HIS A 152 2.77 8.65 -11.60
CA HIS A 152 3.86 9.19 -10.80
C HIS A 152 4.79 10.04 -11.64
N GLU A 153 5.41 11.00 -11.00
CA GLU A 153 6.57 11.72 -11.47
C GLU A 153 7.80 11.24 -10.68
N GLY A 154 8.95 11.21 -11.34
CA GLY A 154 10.22 10.74 -10.79
C GLY A 154 10.90 9.77 -11.74
N ASP A 155 12.18 9.53 -11.46
CA ASP A 155 13.03 8.67 -12.26
C ASP A 155 13.50 7.45 -11.46
N GLY A 156 13.96 6.43 -12.19
CA GLY A 156 14.49 5.20 -11.60
C GLY A 156 13.43 4.10 -11.42
N PRO A 157 13.83 2.99 -10.79
CA PRO A 157 12.96 1.85 -10.62
C PRO A 157 11.93 2.09 -9.52
N PHE A 158 10.73 1.53 -9.68
CA PHE A 158 9.73 1.47 -8.60
C PHE A 158 10.06 0.35 -7.62
N TYR A 159 10.13 0.70 -6.35
CA TYR A 159 10.34 -0.28 -5.29
C TYR A 159 9.01 -0.86 -4.84
N PHE A 160 8.89 -2.19 -4.87
CA PHE A 160 7.68 -2.87 -4.48
C PHE A 160 7.91 -3.95 -3.43
N ARG A 161 6.87 -4.30 -2.71
CA ARG A 161 6.81 -5.53 -1.91
C ARG A 161 5.60 -6.38 -2.29
N ILE A 162 5.61 -7.65 -1.93
CA ILE A 162 4.50 -8.58 -2.12
C ILE A 162 3.89 -8.93 -0.76
N ASP A 163 2.59 -8.68 -0.61
CA ASP A 163 1.76 -9.12 0.52
C ASP A 163 0.91 -10.32 0.08
N LEU A 164 1.39 -11.53 0.39
CA LEU A 164 0.77 -12.79 -0.05
C LEU A 164 -0.22 -13.32 1.01
N ARG A 165 -1.51 -13.21 0.73
CA ARG A 165 -2.62 -13.66 1.60
C ARG A 165 -3.28 -14.90 1.04
N THR A 166 -2.63 -16.03 1.22
CA THR A 166 -3.04 -17.36 0.71
C THR A 166 -3.05 -18.38 1.82
N LYS A 167 -3.55 -19.60 1.51
CA LYS A 167 -3.57 -20.74 2.43
C LYS A 167 -2.23 -21.48 2.53
N LEU A 168 -1.25 -21.12 1.71
CA LEU A 168 0.10 -21.70 1.76
C LEU A 168 0.69 -21.59 3.18
N VAL A 169 1.48 -22.57 3.58
CA VAL A 169 2.23 -22.52 4.85
C VAL A 169 3.38 -21.51 4.77
N LEU A 170 3.89 -21.08 5.92
CA LEU A 170 4.83 -19.97 6.01
C LEU A 170 6.08 -20.11 5.12
N ASN A 171 6.69 -21.31 5.09
CA ASN A 171 7.88 -21.57 4.26
C ASN A 171 7.57 -21.48 2.76
N GLU A 172 6.43 -22.01 2.34
CA GLU A 172 5.99 -21.93 0.95
C GLU A 172 5.66 -20.49 0.55
N LYS A 173 5.00 -19.73 1.43
CA LYS A 173 4.77 -18.30 1.22
C LYS A 173 6.07 -17.54 1.00
N SER A 174 7.07 -17.75 1.86
CA SER A 174 8.36 -17.07 1.75
C SER A 174 9.06 -17.38 0.43
N GLN A 175 9.06 -18.67 0.03
CA GLN A 175 9.64 -19.09 -1.24
C GLN A 175 8.86 -18.53 -2.44
N TYR A 176 7.54 -18.56 -2.38
CA TYR A 176 6.68 -18.04 -3.43
C TYR A 176 6.91 -16.53 -3.63
N VAL A 177 6.89 -15.74 -2.56
CA VAL A 177 7.15 -14.28 -2.60
C VAL A 177 8.53 -13.99 -3.17
N LYS A 178 9.56 -14.72 -2.75
CA LYS A 178 10.93 -14.56 -3.28
C LYS A 178 11.01 -14.81 -4.78
N ARG A 179 10.39 -15.93 -5.25
CA ARG A 179 10.39 -16.30 -6.68
C ARG A 179 9.57 -15.34 -7.52
N LEU A 180 8.37 -14.97 -7.05
CA LEU A 180 7.51 -14.01 -7.73
C LEU A 180 8.20 -12.63 -7.84
N GLY A 181 8.85 -12.17 -6.78
CA GLY A 181 9.59 -10.90 -6.78
C GLY A 181 10.72 -10.91 -7.79
N ALA A 182 11.57 -11.95 -7.78
CA ALA A 182 12.69 -12.08 -8.72
C ALA A 182 12.20 -12.17 -10.19
N GLU A 183 11.09 -12.86 -10.45
CA GLU A 183 10.53 -12.97 -11.80
C GLU A 183 9.96 -11.65 -12.30
N LEU A 184 9.32 -10.85 -11.44
CA LEU A 184 8.86 -9.50 -11.79
C LEU A 184 10.02 -8.53 -12.06
N GLU A 185 11.09 -8.59 -11.26
CA GLU A 185 12.31 -7.83 -11.54
C GLU A 185 12.89 -8.17 -12.91
N ARG A 186 12.99 -9.46 -13.22
CA ARG A 186 13.52 -9.96 -14.50
C ARG A 186 12.64 -9.53 -15.68
N LEU A 187 11.32 -9.73 -15.59
CA LEU A 187 10.39 -9.39 -16.68
C LEU A 187 10.33 -7.89 -16.97
N SER A 188 10.44 -7.07 -15.92
CA SER A 188 10.43 -5.61 -16.05
C SER A 188 11.77 -5.01 -16.47
N GLY A 189 12.81 -5.82 -16.71
CA GLY A 189 14.14 -5.29 -16.97
C GLY A 189 14.66 -4.42 -15.81
N HIS A 190 14.33 -4.79 -14.58
CA HIS A 190 14.67 -4.07 -13.34
C HIS A 190 14.01 -2.69 -13.17
N GLU A 191 13.00 -2.35 -13.95
CA GLU A 191 12.15 -1.18 -13.67
C GLU A 191 11.30 -1.36 -12.42
N LEU A 192 11.08 -2.60 -11.97
CA LEU A 192 10.52 -2.97 -10.67
C LEU A 192 11.62 -3.61 -9.84
N GLN A 193 11.77 -3.19 -8.58
CA GLN A 193 12.72 -3.77 -7.64
C GLN A 193 12.01 -4.18 -6.34
N ASN A 194 12.20 -5.44 -5.96
CA ASN A 194 11.58 -5.97 -4.74
C ASN A 194 12.35 -5.51 -3.50
N SER A 195 11.65 -4.82 -2.59
CA SER A 195 12.21 -4.34 -1.33
C SER A 195 11.23 -4.58 -0.18
N ALA A 196 11.69 -5.24 0.87
CA ALA A 196 10.87 -5.53 2.04
C ALA A 196 10.64 -4.30 2.95
N SER A 197 11.56 -3.34 2.96
CA SER A 197 11.58 -2.21 3.89
C SER A 197 11.37 -0.86 3.24
N ASN A 198 11.91 -0.66 2.02
CA ASN A 198 11.85 0.61 1.30
C ASN A 198 11.04 0.43 0.00
N TYR A 199 9.73 0.36 0.11
CA TYR A 199 8.84 0.16 -1.03
C TYR A 199 7.87 1.34 -1.18
N GLU A 200 7.53 1.64 -2.42
CA GLU A 200 6.59 2.68 -2.82
C GLU A 200 5.22 2.10 -3.12
N CYS A 201 5.19 0.82 -3.50
CA CYS A 201 3.95 0.12 -3.77
C CYS A 201 3.96 -1.31 -3.21
N GLU A 202 2.78 -1.84 -2.98
CA GLU A 202 2.56 -3.20 -2.50
C GLU A 202 1.67 -3.95 -3.46
N LEU A 203 2.13 -5.10 -3.94
CA LEU A 203 1.33 -6.05 -4.68
C LEU A 203 0.67 -7.02 -3.69
N ARG A 204 -0.62 -6.84 -3.47
CA ARG A 204 -1.40 -7.71 -2.61
C ARG A 204 -2.00 -8.84 -3.39
N VAL A 205 -1.52 -10.04 -3.16
CA VAL A 205 -2.03 -11.28 -3.76
C VAL A 205 -2.95 -11.95 -2.75
N THR A 206 -4.22 -12.14 -3.11
CA THR A 206 -5.23 -12.75 -2.23
C THR A 206 -5.78 -14.03 -2.88
N GLU A 207 -6.00 -15.05 -2.07
CA GLU A 207 -6.63 -16.31 -2.50
C GLU A 207 -8.11 -16.31 -2.12
N ASN A 208 -8.98 -16.61 -3.07
CA ASN A 208 -10.41 -16.80 -2.81
C ASN A 208 -10.72 -18.23 -2.30
N LYS A 209 -12.01 -18.52 -2.03
CA LYS A 209 -12.43 -19.83 -1.54
C LYS A 209 -12.18 -20.96 -2.55
N GLN A 210 -12.17 -20.65 -3.84
CA GLN A 210 -11.93 -21.57 -4.95
C GLN A 210 -10.43 -21.79 -5.23
N GLY A 211 -9.52 -21.18 -4.45
CA GLY A 211 -8.08 -21.31 -4.64
C GLY A 211 -7.51 -20.39 -5.74
N GLN A 212 -8.32 -19.52 -6.32
CA GLN A 212 -7.87 -18.60 -7.36
C GLN A 212 -7.23 -17.36 -6.73
N TYR A 213 -6.22 -16.79 -7.40
CA TYR A 213 -5.52 -15.60 -6.95
C TYR A 213 -6.09 -14.33 -7.61
N SER A 214 -6.10 -13.26 -6.83
CA SER A 214 -6.38 -11.91 -7.31
C SER A 214 -5.26 -10.99 -6.85
N VAL A 215 -4.84 -10.07 -7.72
CA VAL A 215 -3.76 -9.12 -7.45
C VAL A 215 -4.30 -7.70 -7.42
N TYR A 216 -3.94 -6.98 -6.39
CA TYR A 216 -4.27 -5.55 -6.20
C TYR A 216 -3.00 -4.77 -5.91
N LEU A 217 -3.00 -3.50 -6.28
CA LEU A 217 -1.90 -2.59 -6.04
C LEU A 217 -2.28 -1.60 -4.94
N ILE A 218 -1.41 -1.42 -3.95
CA ILE A 218 -1.50 -0.39 -2.93
C ILE A 218 -0.34 0.59 -3.15
N LEU A 219 -0.65 1.87 -3.26
CA LEU A 219 0.34 2.93 -3.47
C LEU A 219 0.62 3.63 -2.14
N HIS A 220 1.84 3.49 -1.65
CA HIS A 220 2.34 4.16 -0.44
C HIS A 220 2.86 5.57 -0.74
N THR A 221 2.93 5.94 -2.01
CA THR A 221 3.25 7.28 -2.49
C THR A 221 2.08 8.26 -2.35
N ILE A 222 0.86 7.77 -2.13
CA ILE A 222 -0.30 8.61 -1.85
C ILE A 222 -0.22 9.11 -0.41
N ALA A 223 -0.02 10.42 -0.23
CA ALA A 223 0.01 11.02 1.10
C ALA A 223 -1.37 10.96 1.77
N ASP A 224 -1.44 10.31 2.92
CA ASP A 224 -2.66 10.26 3.74
C ASP A 224 -2.63 11.33 4.84
N SER A 225 -3.18 12.48 4.56
CA SER A 225 -3.30 13.60 5.52
C SER A 225 -4.59 13.56 6.34
N ARG A 226 -5.50 12.60 6.10
CA ARG A 226 -6.83 12.55 6.75
C ARG A 226 -6.75 12.63 8.27
N PHE A 227 -5.75 12.00 8.85
CA PHE A 227 -5.59 11.82 10.29
C PHE A 227 -4.31 12.47 10.84
N SER A 228 -3.79 13.49 10.17
CA SER A 228 -2.58 14.21 10.55
C SER A 228 -2.66 14.89 11.93
N TYR A 229 -3.86 15.07 12.48
CA TYR A 229 -4.06 15.57 13.84
C TYR A 229 -3.56 14.61 14.92
N ARG A 230 -3.42 13.33 14.61
CA ARG A 230 -2.93 12.31 15.57
C ARG A 230 -1.42 12.41 15.78
N ARG A 231 -1.00 13.40 16.56
CA ARG A 231 0.42 13.60 16.89
C ARG A 231 0.92 12.61 17.95
N ASN A 232 0.09 12.31 18.96
CA ASN A 232 0.42 11.45 20.11
C ASN A 232 -0.63 10.34 20.21
N ALA A 233 -0.42 9.23 19.48
CA ALA A 233 -1.28 8.07 19.59
C ALA A 233 -0.72 7.10 20.64
N ILE A 234 -1.55 6.69 21.58
CA ILE A 234 -1.26 5.60 22.51
C ILE A 234 -1.96 4.31 22.06
N ALA A 235 -1.48 3.15 22.53
CA ALA A 235 -2.00 1.85 22.11
C ALA A 235 -3.51 1.67 22.33
N THR A 236 -4.08 2.31 23.33
CA THR A 236 -5.51 2.30 23.68
C THR A 236 -6.35 3.29 22.88
N SER A 237 -5.72 4.19 22.10
CA SER A 237 -6.46 5.19 21.32
C SER A 237 -7.35 4.54 20.27
N MET A 238 -8.60 5.01 20.19
CA MET A 238 -9.52 4.59 19.12
C MET A 238 -8.91 4.84 17.74
N HIS A 239 -9.02 3.86 16.84
CA HIS A 239 -8.58 4.03 15.46
C HIS A 239 -9.42 5.11 14.76
N PRO A 240 -8.83 6.11 14.07
CA PRO A 240 -9.56 7.26 13.57
C PRO A 240 -10.62 6.91 12.52
N VAL A 241 -10.41 5.87 11.72
CA VAL A 241 -11.46 5.37 10.81
C VAL A 241 -12.67 4.86 11.60
N LYS A 242 -12.45 4.15 12.72
CA LYS A 242 -13.53 3.71 13.61
C LYS A 242 -14.30 4.89 14.17
N ALA A 243 -13.59 5.92 14.65
CA ALA A 243 -14.22 7.13 15.15
C ALA A 243 -15.06 7.82 14.06
N ALA A 244 -14.53 7.93 12.85
CA ALA A 244 -15.25 8.49 11.71
C ALA A 244 -16.49 7.65 11.33
N GLU A 245 -16.40 6.31 11.39
CA GLU A 245 -17.52 5.39 11.15
C GLU A 245 -18.62 5.62 12.21
N VAL A 246 -18.27 5.61 13.51
CA VAL A 246 -19.23 5.81 14.62
C VAL A 246 -19.94 7.16 14.50
N VAL A 247 -19.18 8.22 14.28
CA VAL A 247 -19.74 9.56 14.12
C VAL A 247 -20.63 9.67 12.89
N SER A 248 -20.27 9.00 11.78
CA SER A 248 -21.07 9.01 10.55
C SER A 248 -22.37 8.22 10.72
N LEU A 249 -22.37 7.12 11.48
CA LEU A 249 -23.60 6.38 11.84
C LEU A 249 -24.55 7.23 12.69
N ALA A 250 -24.01 8.05 13.60
CA ALA A 250 -24.78 8.91 14.48
C ALA A 250 -25.14 10.27 13.83
N ALA A 251 -24.79 10.50 12.56
CA ALA A 251 -24.82 11.84 11.96
C ALA A 251 -26.21 12.51 12.02
N GLU A 252 -27.31 11.75 11.88
CA GLU A 252 -28.67 12.26 11.95
C GLU A 252 -29.08 12.75 13.34
N TYR A 253 -28.46 12.18 14.39
CA TYR A 253 -28.72 12.57 15.79
C TYR A 253 -27.81 13.69 16.28
N LEU A 254 -26.83 14.10 15.49
CA LEU A 254 -25.90 15.15 15.88
C LEU A 254 -26.50 16.52 15.57
N ALA A 255 -26.64 17.38 16.57
CA ALA A 255 -27.01 18.76 16.38
C ALA A 255 -25.80 19.62 15.99
N ASP A 256 -26.03 20.64 15.13
CA ASP A 256 -25.08 21.74 14.95
C ASP A 256 -25.10 22.59 16.23
N ASP A 257 -23.97 23.18 16.57
CA ASP A 257 -23.81 24.06 17.74
C ASP A 257 -24.15 23.40 19.08
N ALA A 258 -24.04 22.08 19.17
CA ALA A 258 -24.21 21.34 20.42
C ALA A 258 -22.99 21.41 21.31
N ASP A 259 -23.19 21.38 22.62
CA ASP A 259 -22.15 21.04 23.58
C ASP A 259 -21.99 19.51 23.63
N VAL A 260 -20.75 19.06 23.41
CA VAL A 260 -20.42 17.63 23.32
C VAL A 260 -19.44 17.26 24.42
N LEU A 261 -19.77 16.30 25.23
CA LEU A 261 -18.94 15.73 26.29
C LEU A 261 -18.55 14.30 25.97
N ASP A 262 -17.25 14.00 26.01
CA ASP A 262 -16.72 12.65 26.05
C ASP A 262 -16.04 12.43 27.41
N PRO A 263 -16.65 11.66 28.33
CA PRO A 263 -16.12 11.47 29.67
C PRO A 263 -14.93 10.50 29.73
N PHE A 264 -14.54 9.89 28.60
CA PHE A 264 -13.42 8.96 28.49
C PHE A 264 -12.66 9.25 27.19
N CYS A 265 -12.29 10.51 26.97
CA CYS A 265 -11.88 11.00 25.66
C CYS A 265 -10.50 10.47 25.17
N GLY A 266 -9.64 10.00 26.06
CA GLY A 266 -8.28 9.58 25.73
C GLY A 266 -7.56 10.65 24.92
N THR A 267 -7.15 10.30 23.71
CA THR A 267 -6.50 11.24 22.77
C THR A 267 -7.48 12.10 21.96
N ALA A 268 -8.72 12.22 22.42
CA ALA A 268 -9.80 13.02 21.84
C ALA A 268 -10.16 12.67 20.37
N THR A 269 -9.81 11.48 19.89
CA THR A 269 -10.04 11.09 18.50
C THR A 269 -11.51 11.18 18.11
N LEU A 270 -12.43 10.71 18.97
CA LEU A 270 -13.87 10.74 18.69
C LEU A 270 -14.40 12.18 18.63
N LEU A 271 -14.00 13.04 19.57
CA LEU A 271 -14.38 14.46 19.59
C LEU A 271 -13.90 15.19 18.33
N ILE A 272 -12.66 14.93 17.87
CA ILE A 272 -12.12 15.53 16.65
C ILE A 272 -12.91 15.06 15.43
N GLU A 273 -13.21 13.77 15.29
CA GLU A 273 -14.01 13.25 14.17
C GLU A 273 -15.45 13.78 14.23
N ARG A 274 -16.02 13.93 15.42
CA ARG A 274 -17.32 14.55 15.62
C ARG A 274 -17.35 15.99 15.09
N TYR A 275 -16.35 16.81 15.43
CA TYR A 275 -16.23 18.20 14.97
C TYR A 275 -16.02 18.29 13.45
N ARG A 276 -15.23 17.38 12.90
CA ARG A 276 -14.98 17.31 11.43
C ARG A 276 -16.22 16.90 10.64
N ARG A 277 -17.07 16.06 11.21
CA ARG A 277 -18.29 15.60 10.55
C ARG A 277 -19.40 16.65 10.63
N LYS A 278 -19.53 17.28 11.76
CA LYS A 278 -20.54 18.31 12.06
C LYS A 278 -20.02 19.21 13.17
N LYS A 279 -20.07 20.52 12.99
CA LYS A 279 -19.53 21.45 13.98
C LYS A 279 -20.28 21.36 15.30
N ALA A 280 -19.58 21.58 16.39
CA ALA A 280 -20.12 21.70 17.74
C ALA A 280 -19.79 23.10 18.29
N ALA A 281 -20.61 23.61 19.20
CA ALA A 281 -20.33 24.85 19.90
C ALA A 281 -19.11 24.66 20.81
N HIS A 282 -19.14 23.65 21.65
CA HIS A 282 -18.01 23.29 22.53
C HIS A 282 -17.78 21.78 22.54
N LEU A 283 -16.53 21.41 22.75
CA LEU A 283 -16.09 20.03 22.93
C LEU A 283 -15.42 19.91 24.29
N TYR A 284 -15.93 19.05 25.13
CA TYR A 284 -15.40 18.74 26.45
C TYR A 284 -14.89 17.29 26.46
N GLY A 285 -13.65 17.11 26.88
CA GLY A 285 -13.03 15.79 27.06
C GLY A 285 -12.54 15.62 28.50
N VAL A 286 -12.83 14.49 29.10
CA VAL A 286 -12.32 14.08 30.41
C VAL A 286 -11.68 12.71 30.24
N ASP A 287 -10.53 12.45 30.92
CA ASP A 287 -9.82 11.17 30.86
C ASP A 287 -9.23 10.81 32.24
#